data_b54d4b5aa6b74876705e85ce04b00b6e
#
_entry.id   b54d4b5aa6b74876705e85ce04b00b6e
#
_cell.length_a   1.000
_cell.length_b   1.000
_cell.length_c   1.000
_cell.angle_alpha   90.00
_cell.angle_beta   90.00
_cell.angle_gamma   90.00
#
_symmetry.space_group_name_H-M   'P 1'
#
loop_
_entity.id
_entity.type
_entity.pdbx_description
1 polymer ?
#
loop_
_entity_poly.entity_id
_entity_poly.type
_entity_poly.pdbx_seq_one_letter_code
_entity_poly.pdbx_strand_id
1 'polypeptide(L)'
;MRRRLPTTQALLCFEAAARHQSFTRAAQELALTQGAVSRQVAALEELVGVALFRRTQHGMTLTAAGADYARQVSQRLDALEHDTLDLRSRGGTGDRLTLASVPPFAGRWAIPRLPE
;
A
#
# COMPACT_ATOMS: atom_id res chain seq x y z
N MET A 1 1.13 -8.21 24.42
CA MET A 1 -0.08 -8.27 23.63
C MET A 1 0.17 -7.88 22.17
N ARG A 2 -0.40 -8.62 21.26
CA ARG A 2 -0.20 -8.33 19.85
C ARG A 2 -1.22 -7.37 19.34
N ARG A 3 -0.77 -6.52 18.44
CA ARG A 3 -1.67 -5.61 17.76
C ARG A 3 -2.43 -6.36 16.70
N ARG A 4 -3.65 -5.94 16.47
CA ARG A 4 -4.45 -6.50 15.40
C ARG A 4 -4.35 -5.58 14.21
N LEU A 5 -3.37 -5.86 13.38
CA LEU A 5 -3.12 -5.03 12.22
C LEU A 5 -3.11 -5.88 10.96
N PRO A 6 -3.56 -5.30 9.86
CA PRO A 6 -3.37 -5.95 8.58
C PRO A 6 -1.89 -5.98 8.23
N THR A 7 -1.51 -6.85 7.32
CA THR A 7 -0.14 -6.83 6.84
C THR A 7 0.08 -5.60 5.97
N THR A 8 1.32 -5.19 5.85
CA THR A 8 1.66 -4.07 4.99
C THR A 8 1.26 -4.37 3.56
N GLN A 9 1.47 -5.59 3.12
CA GLN A 9 1.09 -5.99 1.77
C GLN A 9 -0.40 -5.81 1.54
N ALA A 10 -1.22 -6.19 2.50
CA ALA A 10 -2.66 -6.03 2.35
C ALA A 10 -3.04 -4.56 2.26
N LEU A 11 -2.40 -3.72 3.07
CA LEU A 11 -2.69 -2.30 3.05
C LEU A 11 -2.26 -1.66 1.73
N LEU A 12 -1.10 -2.06 1.22
CA LEU A 12 -0.63 -1.52 -0.05
C LEU A 12 -1.55 -1.95 -1.20
N CYS A 13 -1.96 -3.22 -1.18
CA CYS A 13 -2.88 -3.70 -2.21
C CYS A 13 -4.21 -2.98 -2.16
N PHE A 14 -4.74 -2.80 -0.96
CA PHE A 14 -6.01 -2.12 -0.79
C PHE A 14 -5.91 -0.66 -1.23
N GLU A 15 -4.87 0.04 -0.82
CA GLU A 15 -4.73 1.44 -1.16
C GLU A 15 -4.62 1.63 -2.67
N ALA A 16 -3.82 0.81 -3.33
CA ALA A 16 -3.67 0.91 -4.78
C ALA A 16 -4.98 0.56 -5.48
N ALA A 17 -5.66 -0.48 -5.01
CA ALA A 17 -6.93 -0.87 -5.61
C ALA A 17 -7.98 0.21 -5.44
N ALA A 18 -7.97 0.87 -4.29
CA ALA A 18 -8.92 1.94 -4.02
C ALA A 18 -8.65 3.15 -4.90
N ARG A 19 -7.38 3.50 -5.03
CA ARG A 19 -7.00 4.67 -5.79
C ARG A 19 -7.30 4.50 -7.27
N HIS A 20 -7.00 3.33 -7.81
CA HIS A 20 -7.27 3.03 -9.22
C HIS A 20 -8.70 2.58 -9.46
N GLN A 21 -9.38 2.14 -8.44
CA GLN A 21 -10.66 1.46 -8.53
C GLN A 21 -10.59 0.32 -9.53
N SER A 22 -9.49 -0.42 -9.44
CA SER A 22 -9.21 -1.51 -10.37
C SER A 22 -8.16 -2.42 -9.74
N PHE A 23 -8.48 -3.70 -9.65
CA PHE A 23 -7.51 -4.69 -9.18
C PHE A 23 -6.40 -4.89 -10.20
N THR A 24 -6.77 -4.80 -11.48
CA THR A 24 -5.79 -4.98 -12.53
C THR A 24 -4.74 -3.88 -12.50
N ARG A 25 -5.17 -2.64 -12.38
CA ARG A 25 -4.23 -1.53 -12.33
C ARG A 25 -3.41 -1.54 -11.06
N ALA A 26 -4.03 -1.90 -9.95
CA ALA A 26 -3.27 -2.02 -8.71
C ALA A 26 -2.18 -3.07 -8.85
N ALA A 27 -2.50 -4.19 -9.48
CA ALA A 27 -1.53 -5.25 -9.68
C ALA A 27 -0.37 -4.77 -10.54
N GLN A 28 -0.67 -4.00 -11.57
CA GLN A 28 0.38 -3.46 -12.42
C GLN A 28 1.29 -2.52 -11.64
N GLU A 29 0.72 -1.66 -10.83
CA GLU A 29 1.50 -0.73 -10.05
C GLU A 29 2.42 -1.46 -9.06
N LEU A 30 1.91 -2.51 -8.44
CA LEU A 30 2.64 -3.21 -7.39
C LEU A 30 3.47 -4.37 -7.90
N ALA A 31 3.44 -4.62 -9.20
CA ALA A 31 4.15 -5.74 -9.81
C ALA A 31 3.70 -7.08 -9.22
N LEU A 32 2.40 -7.21 -9.09
CA LEU A 32 1.77 -8.42 -8.57
C LEU A 32 0.75 -8.92 -9.59
N THR A 33 0.27 -10.13 -9.38
CA THR A 33 -0.84 -10.61 -10.18
C THR A 33 -2.14 -10.06 -9.65
N GLN A 34 -3.14 -9.99 -10.50
CA GLN A 34 -4.46 -9.56 -10.06
C GLN A 34 -5.01 -10.47 -8.97
N GLY A 35 -4.77 -11.77 -9.10
CA GLY A 35 -5.22 -12.70 -8.09
C GLY A 35 -4.58 -12.45 -6.74
N ALA A 36 -3.30 -12.07 -6.73
CA ALA A 36 -2.62 -11.77 -5.48
C ALA A 36 -3.23 -10.54 -4.83
N VAL A 37 -3.50 -9.49 -5.61
CA VAL A 37 -4.13 -8.30 -5.07
C VAL A 37 -5.51 -8.63 -4.52
N SER A 38 -6.27 -9.39 -5.29
CA SER A 38 -7.62 -9.77 -4.87
C SER A 38 -7.61 -10.54 -3.56
N ARG A 39 -6.67 -11.46 -3.40
CA ARG A 39 -6.57 -12.24 -2.18
C ARG A 39 -6.18 -11.38 -0.99
N GLN A 40 -5.27 -10.43 -1.20
CA GLN A 40 -4.87 -9.55 -0.11
C GLN A 40 -6.04 -8.66 0.33
N VAL A 41 -6.80 -8.16 -0.61
CA VAL A 41 -7.95 -7.33 -0.28
C VAL A 41 -9.01 -8.16 0.43
N ALA A 42 -9.25 -9.38 -0.02
CA ALA A 42 -10.22 -10.26 0.64
C ALA A 42 -9.81 -10.55 2.07
N ALA A 43 -8.51 -10.80 2.29
CA ALA A 43 -8.03 -11.04 3.64
C ALA A 43 -8.22 -9.80 4.52
N LEU A 44 -8.02 -8.63 3.96
CA LEU A 44 -8.23 -7.41 4.69
C LEU A 44 -9.70 -7.24 5.06
N GLU A 45 -10.59 -7.48 4.13
CA GLU A 45 -12.02 -7.39 4.41
C GLU A 45 -12.43 -8.36 5.50
N GLU A 46 -11.85 -9.55 5.47
CA GLU A 46 -12.15 -10.54 6.49
C GLU A 46 -11.66 -10.08 7.85
N LEU A 47 -10.49 -9.49 7.90
CA LEU A 47 -9.93 -9.01 9.15
C LEU A 47 -10.78 -7.90 9.75
N VAL A 48 -11.20 -6.93 8.93
CA VAL A 48 -11.96 -5.80 9.45
C VAL A 48 -13.44 -6.09 9.58
N GLY A 49 -13.92 -7.13 8.93
CA GLY A 49 -15.30 -7.56 9.08
C GLY A 49 -16.32 -6.75 8.31
N VAL A 50 -15.88 -5.93 7.36
CA VAL A 50 -16.80 -5.20 6.52
C VAL A 50 -16.31 -5.21 5.09
N ALA A 51 -17.23 -5.07 4.16
CA ALA A 51 -16.87 -5.00 2.75
C ALA A 51 -16.31 -3.63 2.45
N LEU A 52 -15.19 -3.62 1.77
CA LEU A 52 -14.54 -2.37 1.39
C LEU A 52 -14.79 -2.05 -0.07
N PHE A 53 -15.09 -3.06 -0.88
CA PHE A 53 -15.40 -2.89 -2.29
C PHE A 53 -16.73 -3.53 -2.61
N ARG A 54 -17.37 -3.00 -3.63
CA ARG A 54 -18.60 -3.56 -4.17
C ARG A 54 -18.40 -3.79 -5.64
N ARG A 55 -18.75 -5.00 -6.11
CA ARG A 55 -18.65 -5.28 -7.52
C ARG A 55 -19.86 -4.77 -8.24
N THR A 56 -19.63 -4.17 -9.39
CA THR A 56 -20.70 -3.67 -10.23
C THR A 56 -20.53 -4.25 -11.62
N GLN A 57 -21.50 -3.97 -12.45
CA GLN A 57 -21.48 -4.36 -13.84
C GLN A 57 -20.27 -3.80 -14.56
N HIS A 58 -19.82 -2.62 -14.16
CA HIS A 58 -18.72 -1.93 -14.81
C HIS A 58 -17.41 -2.03 -14.07
N GLY A 59 -17.31 -2.96 -13.16
CA GLY A 59 -16.09 -3.13 -12.41
C GLY A 59 -16.35 -3.16 -10.92
N MET A 60 -15.63 -2.33 -10.19
CA MET A 60 -15.84 -2.30 -8.75
C MET A 60 -15.75 -0.87 -8.26
N THR A 61 -16.43 -0.62 -7.15
CA THR A 61 -16.40 0.69 -6.51
C THR A 61 -16.17 0.47 -5.02
N LEU A 62 -15.79 1.53 -4.34
CA LEU A 62 -15.63 1.48 -2.90
C LEU A 62 -16.97 1.59 -2.21
N THR A 63 -17.13 0.87 -1.11
CA THR A 63 -18.24 1.13 -0.20
C THR A 63 -17.91 2.41 0.57
N ALA A 64 -18.89 2.91 1.32
CA ALA A 64 -18.63 4.08 2.17
C ALA A 64 -17.53 3.78 3.17
N ALA A 65 -17.57 2.58 3.77
CA ALA A 65 -16.52 2.18 4.69
C ALA A 65 -15.19 2.08 4.00
N GLY A 66 -15.17 1.55 2.77
CA GLY A 66 -13.95 1.44 2.00
C GLY A 66 -13.36 2.80 1.67
N ALA A 67 -14.19 3.76 1.32
CA ALA A 67 -13.72 5.09 0.98
C ALA A 67 -13.09 5.77 2.20
N ASP A 68 -13.73 5.66 3.34
CA ASP A 68 -13.20 6.23 4.56
C ASP A 68 -11.88 5.59 4.95
N TYR A 69 -11.84 4.26 4.91
CA TYR A 69 -10.64 3.54 5.30
C TYR A 69 -9.50 3.80 4.32
N ALA A 70 -9.83 3.93 3.03
CA ALA A 70 -8.80 4.21 2.03
C ALA A 70 -8.11 5.54 2.31
N ARG A 71 -8.87 6.55 2.71
CA ARG A 71 -8.28 7.83 3.05
C ARG A 71 -7.34 7.70 4.23
N GLN A 72 -7.78 6.98 5.26
CA GLN A 72 -6.96 6.80 6.44
C GLN A 72 -5.71 6.01 6.15
N VAL A 73 -5.85 4.92 5.40
CA VAL A 73 -4.70 4.09 5.05
C VAL A 73 -3.71 4.88 4.23
N SER A 74 -4.20 5.63 3.25
CA SER A 74 -3.33 6.44 2.41
C SER A 74 -2.53 7.43 3.23
N GLN A 75 -3.18 8.10 4.18
CA GLN A 75 -2.49 9.05 5.04
C GLN A 75 -1.44 8.39 5.91
N ARG A 76 -1.77 7.23 6.46
CA ARG A 76 -0.83 6.52 7.32
C ARG A 76 0.35 5.99 6.54
N LEU A 77 0.12 5.49 5.34
CA LEU A 77 1.20 5.00 4.50
C LEU A 77 2.12 6.14 4.07
N ASP A 78 1.52 7.27 3.71
CA ASP A 78 2.31 8.44 3.34
C ASP A 78 3.16 8.91 4.50
N ALA A 79 2.58 8.96 5.70
CA ALA A 79 3.31 9.38 6.87
C ALA A 79 4.45 8.43 7.19
N LEU A 80 4.20 7.15 7.07
CA LEU A 80 5.22 6.16 7.33
C LEU A 80 6.35 6.25 6.31
N GLU A 81 5.99 6.47 5.06
CA GLU A 81 7.00 6.64 4.02
C GLU A 81 7.84 7.88 4.28
N HIS A 82 7.18 8.97 4.65
CA HIS A 82 7.88 10.20 4.98
C HIS A 82 8.86 10.00 6.13
N ASP A 83 8.40 9.33 7.18
CA ASP A 83 9.26 9.06 8.34
C ASP A 83 10.45 8.21 7.95
N THR A 84 10.22 7.23 7.09
CA THR A 84 11.28 6.34 6.65
C THR A 84 12.32 7.09 5.84
N LEU A 85 11.86 7.91 4.91
CA LEU A 85 12.78 8.70 4.10
C LEU A 85 13.54 9.72 4.93
N ASP A 86 12.87 10.31 5.91
CA ASP A 86 13.51 11.25 6.80
C ASP A 86 14.62 10.58 7.60
N LEU A 87 14.33 9.40 8.11
CA LEU A 87 15.34 8.66 8.85
C LEU A 87 16.53 8.29 7.97
N ARG A 88 16.26 7.86 6.75
CA ARG A 88 17.32 7.51 5.81
C ARG A 88 18.20 8.73 5.51
N SER A 89 17.56 9.87 5.33
CA SER A 89 18.29 11.09 5.04
C SER A 89 19.23 11.46 6.19
N ARG A 90 18.74 11.38 7.41
CA ARG A 90 19.55 11.70 8.57
C ARG A 90 20.63 10.65 8.81
N GLY A 91 20.27 9.40 8.66
CA GLY A 91 21.23 8.33 8.84
C GLY A 91 22.30 8.37 7.79
N GLY A 92 21.92 8.76 6.58
CA GLY A 92 22.84 8.81 5.48
C GLY A 92 23.97 9.79 5.68
N THR A 93 23.73 10.85 6.44
CA THR A 93 24.78 11.79 6.68
C THR A 93 25.85 11.22 7.58
N GLY A 94 25.50 10.29 8.43
CA GLY A 94 26.46 9.73 9.35
C GLY A 94 26.93 8.36 8.99
N ASP A 95 26.16 7.63 8.22
CA ASP A 95 26.46 6.24 7.97
C ASP A 95 26.24 5.89 6.52
N ARG A 96 27.24 6.01 5.75
CA ARG A 96 27.14 5.75 4.35
C ARG A 96 27.06 4.31 3.96
N LEU A 97 27.54 3.45 4.78
CA LEU A 97 27.51 2.05 4.47
C LEU A 97 26.11 1.54 4.30
N THR A 98 25.25 2.02 5.12
CA THR A 98 23.88 1.61 5.04
C THR A 98 23.26 1.93 3.71
N LEU A 99 23.63 3.05 3.18
CA LEU A 99 23.09 3.46 1.92
C LEU A 99 23.52 2.53 0.82
N ALA A 100 24.72 2.09 0.88
CA ALA A 100 25.24 1.26 -0.18
C ALA A 100 24.47 -0.03 -0.32
N SER A 101 23.93 -0.52 0.75
CA SER A 101 23.27 -1.80 0.70
C SER A 101 21.82 -1.69 0.28
N VAL A 102 21.30 -0.49 0.23
CA VAL A 102 19.88 -0.32 -0.03
C VAL A 102 19.50 0.05 -1.46
N PRO A 103 20.37 0.63 -2.22
CA PRO A 103 19.97 1.27 -3.47
C PRO A 103 19.03 0.51 -4.39
N PRO A 104 19.27 -0.73 -4.70
CA PRO A 104 18.39 -1.38 -5.67
C PRO A 104 16.95 -1.41 -5.22
N PHE A 105 16.77 -1.67 -3.98
CA PHE A 105 15.44 -1.74 -3.45
C PHE A 105 14.83 -0.37 -3.34
N ALA A 106 15.58 0.55 -2.85
CA ALA A 106 15.08 1.89 -2.67
C ALA A 106 14.72 2.55 -3.97
N GLY A 107 15.51 2.31 -4.97
CA GLY A 107 15.26 2.92 -6.26
C GLY A 107 13.94 2.50 -6.82
N ARG A 108 13.67 1.21 -6.79
CA ARG A 108 12.46 0.71 -7.31
C ARG A 108 11.26 1.14 -6.50
N TRP A 109 11.45 1.17 -5.23
CA TRP A 109 10.38 1.46 -4.33
C TRP A 109 9.98 2.92 -4.32
N ALA A 110 10.94 3.77 -4.40
CA ALA A 110 10.67 5.17 -4.32
C ALA A 110 10.19 5.74 -5.61
N ILE A 111 10.67 5.22 -6.67
CA ILE A 111 10.34 5.75 -7.90
C ILE A 111 8.93 5.74 -8.28
N PRO A 112 8.37 4.71 -8.19
CA PRO A 112 7.05 4.68 -8.69
C PRO A 112 6.19 5.55 -7.94
N ARG A 113 6.53 5.97 -7.29
CA ARG A 113 5.69 6.61 -6.68
C ARG A 113 5.75 7.80 -6.56
N LEU A 114 6.26 8.04 -6.99
CA LEU A 114 6.40 8.87 -6.92
C LEU A 114 6.09 9.40 -7.31
N PRO A 115 5.98 9.09 -7.37
CA PRO A 115 5.66 9.26 -7.48
C PRO A 115 5.13 9.04 -7.39
N GLU A 116 5.10 8.68 -7.37
CA GLU A 116 4.77 8.41 -7.22
C GLU A 116 4.54 8.48 -7.23
#